data_01190dce69f96ee8e508ccf893fafd05
#
_entry.id   01190dce69f96ee8e508ccf893fafd05
#
_cell.length_a   1.000
_cell.length_b   1.000
_cell.length_c   1.000
_cell.angle_alpha   90.00
_cell.angle_beta   90.00
_cell.angle_gamma   90.00
#
_symmetry.space_group_name_H-M   'P 1'
#
loop_
_entity.id
_entity.type
_entity.pdbx_description
1 polymer ?
#
loop_
_entity_poly.entity_id
_entity_poly.type
_entity_poly.pdbx_seq_one_letter_code
_entity_poly.pdbx_strand_id
1 'polypeptide(L)'
;MTDEVLAGLAQAGDREAEDILIRRYVEMIRGKAHLYFIVGADSEDVIQEGMIGLFKAIHDYSGNREATFKTFAELCINRQILTAVKTASR
;
A
#
# COMPACT_ATOMS: atom_id res chain seq x y z
N MET A 1 -17.56 2.92 -6.51
CA MET A 1 -16.69 4.09 -6.46
C MET A 1 -15.30 3.75 -6.95
N THR A 2 -14.66 4.69 -7.62
CA THR A 2 -13.27 4.52 -8.05
C THR A 2 -12.33 4.66 -6.87
N ASP A 3 -11.13 4.11 -7.02
CA ASP A 3 -10.10 4.26 -6.01
C ASP A 3 -9.77 5.74 -5.77
N GLU A 4 -9.75 6.56 -6.83
CA GLU A 4 -9.45 7.98 -6.73
C GLU A 4 -10.47 8.73 -5.89
N VAL A 5 -11.74 8.43 -6.07
CA VAL A 5 -12.81 9.03 -5.27
C VAL A 5 -12.68 8.61 -3.81
N LEU A 6 -12.44 7.31 -3.58
CA LEU A 6 -12.27 6.80 -2.23
C LEU A 6 -11.05 7.43 -1.52
N ALA A 7 -9.95 7.62 -2.25
CA ALA A 7 -8.78 8.27 -1.67
C ALA A 7 -9.10 9.71 -1.23
N GLY A 8 -9.83 10.46 -2.06
CA GLY A 8 -10.24 11.81 -1.70
C GLY A 8 -11.12 11.85 -0.45
N LEU A 9 -12.07 10.91 -0.37
CA LEU A 9 -12.94 10.81 0.80
C LEU A 9 -12.15 10.43 2.06
N ALA A 10 -11.22 9.48 1.94
CA ALA A 10 -10.38 9.07 3.07
C ALA A 10 -9.52 10.24 3.57
N GLN A 11 -8.98 11.04 2.65
CA GLN A 11 -8.21 12.23 3.02
C GLN A 11 -9.06 13.26 3.74
N ALA A 12 -10.36 13.29 3.46
CA ALA A 12 -11.30 14.17 4.13
C ALA A 12 -11.79 13.61 5.48
N GLY A 13 -11.32 12.44 5.86
CA GLY A 13 -11.66 11.83 7.15
C GLY A 13 -12.68 10.71 7.11
N ASP A 14 -13.09 10.26 5.92
CA ASP A 14 -14.05 9.17 5.79
C ASP A 14 -13.36 7.83 5.99
N ARG A 15 -13.56 7.24 7.17
CA ARG A 15 -12.93 5.98 7.54
C ARG A 15 -13.46 4.79 6.76
N GLU A 16 -14.73 4.83 6.36
CA GLU A 16 -15.31 3.76 5.56
C GLU A 16 -14.64 3.70 4.18
N ALA A 17 -14.41 4.86 3.57
CA ALA A 17 -13.69 4.92 2.30
C ALA A 17 -12.27 4.36 2.42
N GLU A 18 -11.59 4.69 3.50
CA GLU A 18 -10.25 4.15 3.78
C GLU A 18 -10.29 2.63 3.92
N ASP A 19 -11.25 2.10 4.67
CA ASP A 19 -11.39 0.64 4.86
C ASP A 19 -11.66 -0.07 3.54
N ILE A 20 -12.47 0.52 2.68
CA ILE A 20 -12.75 -0.06 1.36
C ILE A 20 -11.47 -0.16 0.54
N LEU A 21 -10.66 0.90 0.53
CA LEU A 21 -9.39 0.88 -0.18
C LEU A 21 -8.44 -0.17 0.38
N ILE A 22 -8.35 -0.27 1.69
CA ILE A 22 -7.51 -1.28 2.33
C ILE A 22 -7.92 -2.67 1.88
N ARG A 23 -9.22 -2.98 1.89
CA ARG A 23 -9.72 -4.27 1.46
C ARG A 23 -9.43 -4.57 -0.01
N ARG A 24 -9.47 -3.55 -0.87
CA ARG A 24 -9.18 -3.73 -2.30
C ARG A 24 -7.73 -4.10 -2.55
N TYR A 25 -6.81 -3.66 -1.69
CA TYR A 25 -5.37 -3.82 -1.92
C TYR A 25 -4.70 -4.86 -1.04
N VAL A 26 -5.39 -5.38 -0.01
CA VAL A 26 -4.77 -6.30 0.94
C VAL A 26 -4.29 -7.59 0.28
N GLU A 27 -5.01 -8.10 -0.70
CA GLU A 27 -4.59 -9.32 -1.39
C GLU A 27 -3.34 -9.10 -2.25
N MET A 28 -3.21 -7.93 -2.86
CA MET A 28 -1.98 -7.58 -3.57
C MET A 28 -0.79 -7.58 -2.61
N ILE A 29 -0.98 -7.00 -1.43
CA ILE A 29 0.09 -6.94 -0.42
C ILE A 29 0.46 -8.35 0.04
N ARG A 30 -0.52 -9.21 0.26
CA ARG A 30 -0.25 -10.61 0.64
C ARG A 30 0.52 -11.35 -0.45
N GLY A 31 0.17 -11.11 -1.71
CA GLY A 31 0.90 -11.71 -2.82
C GLY A 31 2.37 -11.26 -2.85
N LYS A 32 2.63 -9.99 -2.61
CA LYS A 32 3.99 -9.47 -2.51
C LYS A 32 4.74 -10.08 -1.32
N ALA A 33 4.07 -10.22 -0.19
CA ALA A 33 4.66 -10.82 1.00
C ALA A 33 5.10 -12.26 0.74
N HIS A 34 4.30 -13.01 0.00
CA HIS A 34 4.64 -14.38 -0.37
C HIS A 34 5.94 -14.45 -1.18
N LEU A 35 6.10 -13.53 -2.14
CA LEU A 35 7.33 -13.47 -2.93
C LEU A 35 8.55 -13.16 -2.07
N TYR A 36 8.43 -12.27 -1.11
CA TYR A 36 9.54 -11.94 -0.21
C TYR A 36 9.83 -13.07 0.77
N PHE A 37 8.84 -13.85 1.14
CA PHE A 37 9.03 -15.02 1.98
C PHE A 37 10.01 -16.02 1.33
N ILE A 38 9.92 -16.21 0.03
CA ILE A 38 10.80 -17.12 -0.71
C ILE A 38 12.26 -16.70 -0.57
N VAL A 39 12.56 -15.42 -0.40
CA VAL A 39 13.94 -14.94 -0.23
C VAL A 39 14.29 -14.74 1.25
N GLY A 40 13.49 -15.26 2.17
CA GLY A 40 13.83 -15.31 3.58
C GLY A 40 13.23 -14.23 4.46
N ALA A 41 12.38 -13.37 3.92
CA ALA A 41 11.73 -12.33 4.71
C ALA A 41 10.51 -12.91 5.46
N ASP A 42 10.21 -12.36 6.64
CA ASP A 42 9.02 -12.74 7.41
C ASP A 42 7.77 -12.15 6.73
N SER A 43 6.82 -13.02 6.36
CA SER A 43 5.61 -12.62 5.66
C SER A 43 4.78 -11.59 6.42
N GLU A 44 4.65 -11.72 7.73
CA GLU A 44 3.87 -10.78 8.51
C GLU A 44 4.51 -9.40 8.56
N ASP A 45 5.84 -9.35 8.68
CA ASP A 45 6.56 -8.08 8.66
C ASP A 45 6.39 -7.40 7.30
N VAL A 46 6.44 -8.16 6.20
CA VAL A 46 6.25 -7.62 4.86
C VAL A 46 4.82 -7.10 4.70
N ILE A 47 3.83 -7.83 5.19
CA ILE A 47 2.43 -7.39 5.13
C ILE A 47 2.25 -6.08 5.90
N GLN A 48 2.81 -5.98 7.10
CA GLN A 48 2.72 -4.75 7.89
C GLN A 48 3.36 -3.56 7.16
N GLU A 49 4.53 -3.77 6.58
CA GLU A 49 5.19 -2.70 5.82
C GLU A 49 4.40 -2.33 4.57
N GLY A 50 3.83 -3.31 3.89
CA GLY A 50 2.96 -3.04 2.75
C GLY A 50 1.74 -2.23 3.13
N MET A 51 1.15 -2.52 4.28
CA MET A 51 0.00 -1.77 4.80
C MET A 51 0.39 -0.32 5.12
N ILE A 52 1.59 -0.11 5.67
CA ILE A 52 2.10 1.24 5.91
C ILE A 52 2.24 2.00 4.59
N GLY A 53 2.80 1.34 3.57
CA GLY A 53 2.93 1.94 2.25
C GLY A 53 1.59 2.31 1.62
N LEU A 54 0.61 1.43 1.76
CA LEU A 54 -0.74 1.70 1.28
C LEU A 54 -1.35 2.89 2.00
N PHE A 55 -1.21 2.95 3.31
CA PHE A 55 -1.73 4.05 4.13
C PHE A 55 -1.14 5.39 3.68
N LYS A 56 0.16 5.42 3.47
CA LYS A 56 0.83 6.61 2.94
C LYS A 56 0.27 7.00 1.57
N ALA A 57 0.05 6.02 0.69
CA ALA A 57 -0.51 6.27 -0.64
C ALA A 57 -1.90 6.89 -0.55
N ILE A 58 -2.76 6.36 0.32
CA ILE A 58 -4.11 6.89 0.49
C ILE A 58 -4.08 8.36 0.88
N HIS A 59 -3.21 8.73 1.80
CA HIS A 59 -3.16 10.09 2.33
C HIS A 59 -2.34 11.05 1.49
N ASP A 60 -1.42 10.55 0.66
CA ASP A 60 -0.56 11.39 -0.17
C ASP A 60 -0.99 11.51 -1.62
N TYR A 61 -1.93 10.68 -2.07
CA TYR A 61 -2.35 10.69 -3.46
C TYR A 61 -2.97 12.03 -3.84
N SER A 62 -2.54 12.58 -4.96
CA SER A 62 -3.11 13.80 -5.53
C SER A 62 -3.83 13.46 -6.84
N GLY A 63 -5.09 13.89 -6.94
CA GLY A 63 -5.87 13.70 -8.14
C GLY A 63 -5.32 14.44 -9.38
N ASN A 64 -4.34 15.32 -9.18
CA ASN A 64 -3.69 16.04 -10.27
C ASN A 64 -2.54 15.24 -10.90
N ARG A 65 -2.23 14.07 -10.37
CA ARG A 65 -1.18 13.22 -10.92
C ARG A 65 -1.68 12.50 -12.16
N GLU A 66 -0.79 12.27 -13.12
CA GLU A 66 -1.12 11.50 -14.30
C GLU A 66 -1.35 10.02 -13.98
N ALA A 67 -0.69 9.52 -12.94
CA ALA A 67 -0.82 8.12 -12.53
C ALA A 67 -2.16 7.88 -11.84
N THR A 68 -2.73 6.69 -12.08
CA THR A 68 -3.90 6.24 -11.32
C THR A 68 -3.53 6.00 -9.87
N PHE A 69 -4.52 5.95 -9.00
CA PHE A 69 -4.28 5.58 -7.61
C PHE A 69 -3.59 4.23 -7.51
N LYS A 70 -4.03 3.25 -8.31
CA LYS A 70 -3.43 1.91 -8.29
C LYS A 70 -1.93 1.95 -8.55
N THR A 71 -1.51 2.66 -9.58
CA THR A 71 -0.09 2.78 -9.91
C THR A 71 0.69 3.46 -8.79
N PHE A 72 0.13 4.53 -8.26
CA PHE A 72 0.76 5.26 -7.15
C PHE A 72 0.85 4.39 -5.90
N ALA A 73 -0.23 3.68 -5.57
CA ALA A 73 -0.25 2.79 -4.40
C ALA A 73 0.78 1.67 -4.53
N GLU A 74 0.87 1.05 -5.70
CA GLU A 74 1.88 0.00 -5.94
C GLU A 74 3.30 0.53 -5.72
N LEU A 75 3.58 1.74 -6.20
CA LEU A 75 4.88 2.36 -6.00
C LEU A 75 5.18 2.58 -4.52
N CYS A 76 4.23 3.11 -3.78
CA CYS A 76 4.40 3.38 -2.35
C CYS A 76 4.57 2.08 -1.55
N ILE A 77 3.76 1.07 -1.86
CA ILE A 77 3.83 -0.24 -1.22
C ILE A 77 5.20 -0.86 -1.47
N ASN A 78 5.64 -0.89 -2.73
CA ASN A 78 6.93 -1.49 -3.08
C ASN A 78 8.09 -0.77 -2.41
N ARG A 79 8.09 0.55 -2.39
CA ARG A 79 9.14 1.33 -1.74
C ARG A 79 9.22 1.03 -0.24
N GLN A 80 8.07 0.96 0.41
CA GLN A 80 8.02 0.70 1.84
C GLN A 80 8.55 -0.70 2.17
N ILE A 81 8.13 -1.69 1.41
CA ILE A 81 8.59 -3.08 1.59
C ILE A 81 10.09 -3.18 1.34
N LEU A 82 10.57 -2.61 0.23
CA LEU A 82 11.99 -2.69 -0.12
C LEU A 82 12.86 -2.03 0.95
N THR A 83 12.45 -0.90 1.47
CA THR A 83 13.18 -0.21 2.53
C THR A 83 13.29 -1.09 3.77
N ALA A 84 12.17 -1.71 4.16
CA ALA A 84 12.15 -2.59 5.34
C ALA A 84 13.02 -3.83 5.13
N VAL A 85 12.94 -4.46 3.97
CA VAL A 85 13.72 -5.66 3.66
C VAL A 85 15.22 -5.34 3.64
N LYS A 86 15.60 -4.23 3.03
CA LYS A 86 17.02 -3.81 3.01
C LYS A 86 17.54 -3.54 4.43
N THR A 87 16.74 -2.89 5.27
CA THR A 87 17.13 -2.61 6.64
C THR A 87 17.30 -3.90 7.44
N ALA A 88 16.39 -4.86 7.26
CA ALA A 88 16.42 -6.12 8.00
C ALA A 88 17.58 -7.04 7.58
N SER A 89 18.10 -6.89 6.37
CA SER A 89 19.17 -7.75 5.86
C SER A 89 20.58 -7.29 6.23
N ARG A 90 20.70 -6.26 7.01
CA ARG A 90 22.00 -5.78 7.50
C ARG A 90 22.49 -6.57 8.69
#